data_b1fd9f1c5d268e6941d3fe280ccbb4a5
#
_entry.id   b1fd9f1c5d268e6941d3fe280ccbb4a5
#
_cell.length_a   1.000
_cell.length_b   1.000
_cell.length_c   1.000
_cell.angle_alpha   90.00
_cell.angle_beta   90.00
_cell.angle_gamma   90.00
#
_symmetry.space_group_name_H-M   'P 1'
#
loop_
_entity.id
_entity.type
_entity.pdbx_description
1 polymer ?
#
loop_
_entity_poly.entity_id
_entity_poly.type
_entity_poly.pdbx_seq_one_letter_code
_entity_poly.pdbx_strand_id
1 'polypeptide(L)'
;MAKFLNTTGVSYHLEELIKNTEDRLILISPYLQFHPRIKDHIHNLNIQKKDIRIVYRENKLQVEESNWLEEQIGVRTSILNSLHAKCYLNEKEAIVTSMNLYSFSQQNNDEMGILVKKNENPELYDEILREAMRILTVSEEIRVSVKKVMKKPDIKVKKENKAYSKSNGKLYTTKEISKITGISSRKINSFLTDNKLMYKKDDDWNLTKKGKEYGGVEKTGQYGKFAVWTQEIVDLVSNKIG
;
A
#
# COMPACT_ATOMS: atom_id res chain seq x y z
N MET A 1 7.52 34.30 -7.44
CA MET A 1 6.40 34.14 -8.43
C MET A 1 6.11 32.65 -8.62
N ALA A 2 4.83 32.25 -8.73
CA ALA A 2 4.51 30.84 -9.01
C ALA A 2 4.95 30.46 -10.42
N LYS A 3 5.45 29.23 -10.63
CA LYS A 3 5.97 28.74 -11.90
C LYS A 3 5.07 27.63 -12.44
N PHE A 4 4.60 27.75 -13.68
CA PHE A 4 3.90 26.68 -14.38
C PHE A 4 4.86 25.54 -14.75
N LEU A 5 4.37 24.29 -14.63
CA LEU A 5 5.11 23.07 -14.96
C LEU A 5 4.28 22.22 -15.93
N ASN A 6 4.90 21.74 -16.99
CA ASN A 6 4.39 20.63 -17.81
C ASN A 6 4.78 19.28 -17.17
N THR A 7 4.42 18.15 -17.77
CA THR A 7 4.69 16.79 -17.28
C THR A 7 6.15 16.58 -16.86
N THR A 8 7.10 16.92 -17.75
CA THR A 8 8.54 16.81 -17.46
C THR A 8 8.96 17.72 -16.31
N GLY A 9 8.44 18.95 -16.30
CA GLY A 9 8.70 19.93 -15.25
C GLY A 9 8.18 19.46 -13.89
N VAL A 10 6.98 18.87 -13.82
CA VAL A 10 6.44 18.30 -12.58
C VAL A 10 7.34 17.17 -12.09
N SER A 11 7.68 16.22 -12.96
CA SER A 11 8.53 15.08 -12.60
C SER A 11 9.89 15.52 -12.06
N TYR A 12 10.55 16.46 -12.76
CA TYR A 12 11.84 16.98 -12.33
C TYR A 12 11.77 17.71 -10.99
N HIS A 13 10.84 18.66 -10.86
CA HIS A 13 10.73 19.45 -9.63
C HIS A 13 10.24 18.63 -8.44
N LEU A 14 9.43 17.59 -8.67
CA LEU A 14 9.01 16.65 -7.62
C LEU A 14 10.21 15.85 -7.07
N GLU A 15 11.07 15.32 -7.94
CA GLU A 15 12.29 14.62 -7.53
C GLU A 15 13.21 15.56 -6.75
N GLU A 16 13.43 16.80 -7.24
CA GLU A 16 14.26 17.81 -6.55
C GLU A 16 13.65 18.24 -5.20
N LEU A 17 12.33 18.42 -5.10
CA LEU A 17 11.63 18.75 -3.86
C LEU A 17 11.87 17.66 -2.79
N ILE A 18 11.72 16.40 -3.16
CA ILE A 18 11.93 15.28 -2.23
C ILE A 18 13.40 15.22 -1.82
N LYS A 19 14.32 15.27 -2.78
CA LYS A 19 15.76 15.19 -2.54
C LYS A 19 16.28 16.31 -1.64
N ASN A 20 15.77 17.54 -1.81
CA ASN A 20 16.22 18.73 -1.10
C ASN A 20 15.42 19.02 0.19
N THR A 21 14.64 18.05 0.68
CA THR A 21 13.94 18.16 1.96
C THR A 21 14.92 18.15 3.12
N GLU A 22 14.85 19.16 3.98
CA GLU A 22 15.72 19.28 5.15
C GLU A 22 15.02 18.90 6.45
N ASP A 23 13.73 19.23 6.60
CA ASP A 23 12.96 19.01 7.83
C ASP A 23 11.74 18.14 7.63
N ARG A 24 10.86 18.52 6.68
CA ARG A 24 9.56 17.91 6.52
C ARG A 24 9.23 17.66 5.05
N LEU A 25 8.69 16.47 4.76
CA LEU A 25 8.12 16.10 3.49
C LEU A 25 6.65 15.70 3.67
N ILE A 26 5.75 16.30 2.91
CA ILE A 26 4.34 15.92 2.85
C ILE A 26 4.00 15.53 1.41
N LEU A 27 3.52 14.30 1.22
CA LEU A 27 3.12 13.76 -0.06
C LEU A 27 1.64 13.38 0.00
N ILE A 28 0.81 14.08 -0.76
CA ILE A 28 -0.64 13.87 -0.85
C ILE A 28 -0.96 13.39 -2.26
N SER A 29 -1.38 12.13 -2.40
CA SER A 29 -1.75 11.56 -3.68
C SER A 29 -2.71 10.39 -3.49
N PRO A 30 -3.85 10.34 -4.20
CA PRO A 30 -4.81 9.24 -4.08
C PRO A 30 -4.23 7.88 -4.52
N TYR A 31 -3.25 7.89 -5.41
CA TYR A 31 -2.59 6.69 -5.96
C TYR A 31 -1.10 6.75 -5.67
N LEU A 32 -0.55 5.66 -5.17
CA LEU A 32 0.87 5.52 -4.90
C LEU A 32 1.45 4.33 -5.67
N GLN A 33 2.46 4.61 -6.46
CA GLN A 33 3.39 3.65 -7.03
C GLN A 33 4.70 4.41 -7.28
N PHE A 34 5.59 4.34 -6.34
CA PHE A 34 6.82 5.15 -6.40
C PHE A 34 7.80 4.62 -7.45
N HIS A 35 8.33 5.53 -8.25
CA HIS A 35 9.50 5.22 -9.05
C HIS A 35 10.68 4.85 -8.13
N PRO A 36 11.58 3.92 -8.52
CA PRO A 36 12.70 3.49 -7.67
C PRO A 36 13.52 4.65 -7.10
N ARG A 37 13.84 5.68 -7.89
CA ARG A 37 14.57 6.87 -7.41
C ARG A 37 13.85 7.61 -6.29
N ILE A 38 12.52 7.73 -6.38
CA ILE A 38 11.71 8.36 -5.33
C ILE A 38 11.76 7.51 -4.05
N LYS A 39 11.70 6.18 -4.17
CA LYS A 39 11.90 5.27 -3.03
C LYS A 39 13.24 5.48 -2.36
N ASP A 40 14.32 5.58 -3.15
CA ASP A 40 15.67 5.82 -2.63
C ASP A 40 15.77 7.16 -1.88
N HIS A 41 15.20 8.23 -2.43
CA HIS A 41 15.19 9.54 -1.75
C HIS A 41 14.39 9.51 -0.46
N ILE A 42 13.17 8.93 -0.45
CA ILE A 42 12.35 8.80 0.76
C ILE A 42 13.07 7.93 1.80
N HIS A 43 13.69 6.84 1.38
CA HIS A 43 14.48 5.98 2.28
C HIS A 43 15.64 6.75 2.93
N ASN A 44 16.39 7.54 2.17
CA ASN A 44 17.47 8.37 2.69
C ASN A 44 16.97 9.42 3.69
N LEU A 45 15.85 10.08 3.41
CA LEU A 45 15.21 11.01 4.35
C LEU A 45 14.74 10.32 5.63
N ASN A 46 14.23 9.08 5.52
CA ASN A 46 13.82 8.26 6.65
C ASN A 46 15.02 7.89 7.55
N ILE A 47 16.16 7.51 6.96
CA ILE A 47 17.41 7.25 7.70
C ILE A 47 17.87 8.53 8.43
N GLN A 48 17.73 9.70 7.80
CA GLN A 48 18.05 11.01 8.39
C GLN A 48 17.01 11.47 9.42
N LYS A 49 15.96 10.68 9.71
CA LYS A 49 14.89 10.97 10.67
C LYS A 49 14.09 12.23 10.36
N LYS A 50 13.88 12.54 9.08
CA LYS A 50 13.03 13.65 8.65
C LYS A 50 11.55 13.32 8.91
N ASP A 51 10.70 14.37 9.11
CA ASP A 51 9.25 14.19 9.27
C ASP A 51 8.60 13.94 7.90
N ILE A 52 8.37 12.68 7.57
CA ILE A 52 7.77 12.27 6.29
C ILE A 52 6.33 11.84 6.52
N ARG A 53 5.40 12.46 5.81
CA ARG A 53 3.97 12.20 5.89
C ARG A 53 3.39 11.94 4.52
N ILE A 54 2.67 10.82 4.37
CA ILE A 54 2.07 10.40 3.11
C ILE A 54 0.58 10.17 3.30
N VAL A 55 -0.27 10.83 2.50
CA VAL A 55 -1.72 10.62 2.50
C VAL A 55 -2.16 10.01 1.19
N TYR A 56 -2.94 8.93 1.26
CA TYR A 56 -3.42 8.21 0.09
C TYR A 56 -4.82 7.61 0.29
N ARG A 57 -5.36 6.92 -0.73
CA ARG A 57 -6.63 6.18 -0.63
C ARG A 57 -6.36 4.69 -0.42
N GLU A 58 -7.00 4.10 0.60
CA GLU A 58 -6.80 2.70 1.01
C GLU A 58 -6.90 1.70 -0.14
N ASN A 59 -7.99 1.76 -0.91
CA ASN A 59 -8.28 0.80 -1.97
C ASN A 59 -7.41 0.96 -3.24
N LYS A 60 -6.36 1.79 -3.18
CA LYS A 60 -5.53 2.15 -4.33
C LYS A 60 -4.04 1.90 -4.11
N LEU A 61 -3.68 1.40 -2.93
CA LEU A 61 -2.30 1.02 -2.63
C LEU A 61 -2.05 -0.42 -3.09
N GLN A 62 -1.01 -0.61 -3.88
CA GLN A 62 -0.58 -1.95 -4.30
C GLN A 62 0.19 -2.65 -3.17
N VAL A 63 0.17 -3.97 -3.15
CA VAL A 63 0.82 -4.78 -2.11
C VAL A 63 2.32 -4.49 -2.00
N GLU A 64 2.99 -4.29 -3.13
CA GLU A 64 4.42 -3.97 -3.18
C GLU A 64 4.73 -2.63 -2.50
N GLU A 65 3.88 -1.62 -2.74
CA GLU A 65 4.03 -0.30 -2.12
C GLU A 65 3.69 -0.34 -0.62
N SER A 66 2.68 -1.12 -0.23
CA SER A 66 2.36 -1.34 1.18
C SER A 66 3.53 -1.95 1.93
N ASN A 67 4.10 -3.04 1.40
CA ASN A 67 5.24 -3.72 2.00
C ASN A 67 6.46 -2.79 2.12
N TRP A 68 6.74 -2.03 1.06
CA TRP A 68 7.84 -1.08 1.08
C TRP A 68 7.64 0.03 2.12
N LEU A 69 6.42 0.59 2.23
CA LEU A 69 6.10 1.60 3.24
C LEU A 69 6.20 1.03 4.67
N GLU A 70 5.84 -0.24 4.87
CA GLU A 70 5.98 -0.94 6.16
C GLU A 70 7.44 -1.04 6.61
N GLU A 71 8.38 -1.14 5.69
CA GLU A 71 9.81 -1.14 5.99
C GLU A 71 10.34 0.23 6.38
N GLN A 72 9.65 1.32 6.00
CA GLN A 72 10.05 2.70 6.29
C GLN A 72 9.55 3.17 7.67
N ILE A 73 10.19 2.76 8.74
CA ILE A 73 9.73 2.93 10.14
C ILE A 73 9.42 4.39 10.53
N GLY A 74 10.11 5.38 9.96
CA GLY A 74 9.92 6.81 10.26
C GLY A 74 8.86 7.49 9.39
N VAL A 75 8.34 6.82 8.36
CA VAL A 75 7.32 7.38 7.46
C VAL A 75 5.94 7.22 8.09
N ARG A 76 5.21 8.32 8.24
CA ARG A 76 3.82 8.31 8.71
C ARG A 76 2.88 8.26 7.53
N THR A 77 2.00 7.28 7.52
CA THR A 77 1.01 7.10 6.47
C THR A 77 -0.39 7.34 7.00
N SER A 78 -1.25 7.95 6.20
CA SER A 78 -2.64 8.23 6.54
C SER A 78 -3.55 7.94 5.36
N ILE A 79 -4.78 7.50 5.65
CA ILE A 79 -5.80 7.21 4.65
C ILE A 79 -6.88 8.29 4.66
N LEU A 80 -7.27 8.73 3.47
CA LEU A 80 -8.44 9.56 3.25
C LEU A 80 -9.19 9.07 2.01
N ASN A 81 -10.32 8.38 2.21
CA ASN A 81 -11.05 7.74 1.12
C ASN A 81 -11.68 8.72 0.11
N SER A 82 -11.97 9.95 0.52
CA SER A 82 -12.43 11.04 -0.36
C SER A 82 -11.30 11.78 -1.09
N LEU A 83 -10.03 11.41 -0.85
CA LEU A 83 -8.86 12.12 -1.41
C LEU A 83 -8.86 12.08 -2.94
N HIS A 84 -8.73 13.28 -3.56
CA HIS A 84 -8.47 13.41 -4.99
C HIS A 84 -7.36 14.45 -5.29
N ALA A 85 -6.94 15.22 -4.29
CA ALA A 85 -5.85 16.19 -4.40
C ALA A 85 -4.51 15.52 -4.65
N LYS A 86 -3.61 16.21 -5.39
CA LYS A 86 -2.21 15.87 -5.56
C LYS A 86 -1.42 17.12 -5.19
N CYS A 87 -0.73 17.02 -4.07
CA CYS A 87 0.05 18.12 -3.51
C CYS A 87 1.29 17.55 -2.83
N TYR A 88 2.43 18.09 -3.18
CA TYR A 88 3.74 17.67 -2.70
C TYR A 88 4.47 18.88 -2.17
N LEU A 89 4.92 18.83 -0.93
CA LEU A 89 5.61 19.98 -0.33
C LEU A 89 6.66 19.57 0.69
N ASN A 90 7.69 20.40 0.78
CA ASN A 90 8.65 20.41 1.87
C ASN A 90 8.61 21.79 2.57
N GLU A 91 9.55 22.08 3.44
CA GLU A 91 9.61 23.37 4.18
C GLU A 91 9.93 24.59 3.30
N LYS A 92 10.36 24.38 2.02
CA LYS A 92 10.84 25.43 1.09
C LYS A 92 9.90 25.68 -0.06
N GLU A 93 9.22 24.66 -0.56
CA GLU A 93 8.41 24.74 -1.76
C GLU A 93 7.24 23.75 -1.78
N ALA A 94 6.26 24.03 -2.62
CA ALA A 94 5.08 23.19 -2.83
C ALA A 94 4.78 23.03 -4.33
N ILE A 95 4.29 21.86 -4.71
CA ILE A 95 3.78 21.54 -6.05
C ILE A 95 2.34 21.12 -5.93
N VAL A 96 1.43 21.84 -6.60
CA VAL A 96 0.04 21.41 -6.80
C VAL A 96 -0.09 20.98 -8.24
N THR A 97 -0.62 19.78 -8.49
CA THR A 97 -0.55 19.19 -9.84
C THR A 97 -1.70 18.23 -10.12
N SER A 98 -1.89 17.88 -11.37
CA SER A 98 -2.74 16.73 -11.77
C SER A 98 -2.04 15.38 -11.61
N MET A 99 -0.69 15.37 -11.57
CA MET A 99 0.14 14.15 -11.52
C MET A 99 0.02 13.42 -10.19
N ASN A 100 -0.37 12.15 -10.24
CA ASN A 100 -0.28 11.25 -9.08
C ASN A 100 1.16 10.80 -8.85
N LEU A 101 1.48 10.39 -7.62
CA LEU A 101 2.69 9.62 -7.31
C LEU A 101 2.56 8.18 -7.85
N TYR A 102 2.41 8.09 -9.15
CA TYR A 102 2.22 6.85 -9.87
C TYR A 102 3.15 6.83 -11.09
N SER A 103 4.06 5.87 -11.14
CA SER A 103 5.11 5.81 -12.16
C SER A 103 4.58 5.80 -13.61
N PHE A 104 3.39 5.21 -13.82
CA PHE A 104 2.72 5.24 -15.12
C PHE A 104 2.28 6.65 -15.54
N SER A 105 1.75 7.45 -14.60
CA SER A 105 1.34 8.84 -14.87
C SER A 105 2.54 9.72 -15.28
N GLN A 106 3.70 9.44 -14.70
CA GLN A 106 4.93 10.19 -15.04
C GLN A 106 5.48 9.88 -16.43
N GLN A 107 5.10 8.76 -17.03
CA GLN A 107 5.63 8.30 -18.32
C GLN A 107 4.67 8.44 -19.48
N ASN A 108 3.36 8.38 -19.26
CA ASN A 108 2.39 8.17 -20.32
C ASN A 108 1.23 9.18 -20.33
N ASN A 109 1.10 10.05 -19.31
CA ASN A 109 0.03 11.03 -19.24
C ASN A 109 0.55 12.44 -19.46
N ASP A 110 -0.30 13.28 -20.06
CA ASP A 110 -0.07 14.71 -20.06
C ASP A 110 -0.53 15.31 -18.73
N GLU A 111 0.43 15.79 -17.97
CA GLU A 111 0.22 16.34 -16.64
C GLU A 111 0.66 17.79 -16.57
N MET A 112 0.08 18.55 -15.66
CA MET A 112 0.46 19.92 -15.40
C MET A 112 0.50 20.22 -13.92
N GLY A 113 1.20 21.29 -13.54
CA GLY A 113 1.29 21.71 -12.16
C GLY A 113 1.79 23.13 -12.00
N ILE A 114 1.79 23.57 -10.75
CA ILE A 114 2.32 24.85 -10.32
C ILE A 114 3.30 24.61 -9.19
N LEU A 115 4.52 25.13 -9.34
CA LEU A 115 5.52 25.20 -8.29
C LEU A 115 5.41 26.55 -7.58
N VAL A 116 5.34 26.51 -6.27
CA VAL A 116 5.31 27.68 -5.38
C VAL A 116 6.48 27.59 -4.43
N LYS A 117 7.41 28.53 -4.50
CA LYS A 117 8.52 28.65 -3.56
C LYS A 117 8.13 29.59 -2.42
N LYS A 118 8.38 29.17 -1.20
CA LYS A 118 8.01 29.92 0.03
C LYS A 118 8.67 31.30 0.08
N ASN A 119 9.94 31.40 -0.33
CA ASN A 119 10.66 32.66 -0.31
C ASN A 119 10.18 33.66 -1.36
N GLU A 120 9.54 33.18 -2.44
CA GLU A 120 9.03 34.01 -3.52
C GLU A 120 7.54 34.34 -3.38
N ASN A 121 6.76 33.46 -2.75
CA ASN A 121 5.31 33.54 -2.57
C ASN A 121 4.90 32.96 -1.21
N PRO A 122 5.26 33.61 -0.09
CA PRO A 122 5.02 33.07 1.24
C PRO A 122 3.53 32.87 1.55
N GLU A 123 2.66 33.81 1.15
CA GLU A 123 1.22 33.74 1.39
C GLU A 123 0.59 32.51 0.73
N LEU A 124 0.85 32.33 -0.57
CA LEU A 124 0.31 31.19 -1.32
C LEU A 124 0.88 29.85 -0.80
N TYR A 125 2.17 29.82 -0.45
CA TYR A 125 2.77 28.63 0.15
C TYR A 125 2.09 28.28 1.49
N ASP A 126 1.83 29.27 2.34
CA ASP A 126 1.19 29.05 3.65
C ASP A 126 -0.28 28.64 3.50
N GLU A 127 -0.99 29.08 2.46
CA GLU A 127 -2.34 28.60 2.12
C GLU A 127 -2.32 27.11 1.72
N ILE A 128 -1.38 26.72 0.85
CA ILE A 128 -1.19 25.33 0.43
C ILE A 128 -0.82 24.46 1.65
N LEU A 129 0.09 24.93 2.50
CA LEU A 129 0.50 24.21 3.70
C LEU A 129 -0.68 24.04 4.67
N ARG A 130 -1.51 25.07 4.89
CA ARG A 130 -2.71 24.97 5.73
C ARG A 130 -3.68 23.91 5.23
N GLU A 131 -3.93 23.88 3.91
CA GLU A 131 -4.82 22.87 3.32
C GLU A 131 -4.21 21.45 3.41
N ALA A 132 -2.91 21.30 3.17
CA ALA A 132 -2.21 20.03 3.35
C ALA A 132 -2.30 19.53 4.81
N MET A 133 -2.12 20.44 5.79
CA MET A 133 -2.26 20.12 7.21
C MET A 133 -3.71 19.77 7.58
N ARG A 134 -4.71 20.44 6.99
CA ARG A 134 -6.13 20.08 7.16
C ARG A 134 -6.39 18.66 6.66
N ILE A 135 -5.89 18.31 5.47
CA ILE A 135 -6.02 16.96 4.89
C ILE A 135 -5.40 15.92 5.83
N LEU A 136 -4.19 16.18 6.34
CA LEU A 136 -3.54 15.31 7.32
C LEU A 136 -4.37 15.15 8.61
N THR A 137 -5.01 16.22 9.09
CA THR A 137 -5.81 16.18 10.32
C THR A 137 -7.10 15.37 10.18
N VAL A 138 -7.75 15.41 9.00
CA VAL A 138 -8.99 14.67 8.75
C VAL A 138 -8.75 13.26 8.21
N SER A 139 -7.50 12.89 7.92
CA SER A 139 -7.13 11.55 7.47
C SER A 139 -6.92 10.62 8.67
N GLU A 140 -7.23 9.34 8.48
CA GLU A 140 -6.97 8.30 9.48
C GLU A 140 -5.51 7.88 9.42
N GLU A 141 -4.74 8.18 10.48
CA GLU A 141 -3.33 7.78 10.57
C GLU A 141 -3.23 6.28 10.76
N ILE A 142 -2.70 5.59 9.77
CA ILE A 142 -2.33 4.19 9.89
C ILE A 142 -0.90 4.14 10.37
N ARG A 143 -0.71 3.92 11.66
CA ARG A 143 0.62 3.62 12.21
C ARG A 143 1.07 2.25 11.75
N VAL A 144 1.61 2.17 10.55
CA VAL A 144 2.30 0.99 10.07
C VAL A 144 3.56 0.69 10.92
N SER A 145 4.05 1.65 11.68
CA SER A 145 5.35 1.59 12.33
C SER A 145 5.36 1.36 13.85
N VAL A 146 4.23 1.07 14.49
CA VAL A 146 4.27 0.67 15.91
C VAL A 146 3.52 -0.64 16.13
N LYS A 147 3.89 -1.70 15.46
CA LYS A 147 3.99 -2.97 16.18
C LYS A 147 5.16 -2.76 17.15
N LYS A 148 4.82 -2.45 18.44
CA LYS A 148 5.74 -2.61 19.57
C LYS A 148 6.61 -3.82 19.24
N VAL A 149 7.91 -3.61 19.11
CA VAL A 149 8.88 -4.68 19.27
C VAL A 149 8.73 -5.10 20.74
N MET A 150 7.80 -5.98 21.01
CA MET A 150 7.89 -6.78 22.22
C MET A 150 9.20 -7.51 22.04
N LYS A 151 10.20 -7.14 22.84
CA LYS A 151 11.42 -7.93 23.02
C LYS A 151 10.93 -9.37 23.16
N LYS A 152 11.18 -10.18 22.13
CA LYS A 152 11.03 -11.63 22.27
C LYS A 152 11.92 -11.99 23.45
N PRO A 153 11.41 -12.62 24.50
CA PRO A 153 12.28 -13.25 25.47
C PRO A 153 13.15 -14.23 24.68
N ASP A 154 14.43 -14.29 24.99
CA ASP A 154 15.37 -15.25 24.42
C ASP A 154 14.84 -16.66 24.62
N ILE A 155 14.04 -17.13 23.70
CA ILE A 155 13.63 -18.54 23.65
C ILE A 155 14.63 -19.22 22.72
N LYS A 156 15.56 -19.96 23.32
CA LYS A 156 16.39 -20.93 22.62
C LYS A 156 15.49 -21.76 21.71
N VAL A 157 15.66 -21.58 20.41
CA VAL A 157 14.93 -22.31 19.37
C VAL A 157 15.32 -23.77 19.47
N LYS A 158 14.55 -24.57 20.22
CA LYS A 158 14.43 -25.97 19.92
C LYS A 158 13.62 -26.07 18.63
N LYS A 159 14.24 -26.64 17.60
CA LYS A 159 13.56 -27.04 16.37
C LYS A 159 12.52 -28.10 16.74
N GLU A 160 11.31 -27.69 17.03
CA GLU A 160 10.16 -28.58 17.01
C GLU A 160 9.46 -28.41 15.66
N ASN A 161 9.57 -29.45 14.85
CA ASN A 161 8.75 -29.66 13.68
C ASN A 161 7.28 -29.75 14.15
N LYS A 162 6.56 -28.63 14.19
CA LYS A 162 5.09 -28.69 14.24
C LYS A 162 4.59 -28.96 12.82
N ALA A 163 4.49 -30.25 12.52
CA ALA A 163 3.50 -30.71 11.55
C ALA A 163 2.14 -30.19 12.05
N TYR A 164 1.49 -29.33 11.25
CA TYR A 164 0.11 -28.95 11.48
C TYR A 164 -0.72 -30.22 11.48
N SER A 165 -1.22 -30.57 12.66
CA SER A 165 -2.10 -31.71 12.85
C SER A 165 -3.31 -31.54 11.91
N LYS A 166 -3.64 -32.59 11.18
CA LYS A 166 -4.90 -32.74 10.47
C LYS A 166 -6.04 -32.53 11.48
N SER A 167 -6.52 -31.31 11.62
CA SER A 167 -7.79 -31.09 12.31
C SER A 167 -8.88 -31.65 11.39
N ASN A 168 -9.66 -32.56 11.85
CA ASN A 168 -10.88 -33.09 11.23
C ASN A 168 -11.96 -31.97 11.19
N GLY A 169 -11.63 -30.80 10.67
CA GLY A 169 -12.51 -29.66 10.52
C GLY A 169 -13.23 -29.70 9.16
N LYS A 170 -14.43 -29.13 9.11
CA LYS A 170 -15.20 -28.93 7.88
C LYS A 170 -14.36 -28.12 6.89
N LEU A 171 -14.29 -28.59 5.65
CA LEU A 171 -13.61 -27.91 4.54
C LEU A 171 -14.65 -27.23 3.65
N TYR A 172 -14.33 -26.02 3.20
CA TYR A 172 -15.21 -25.16 2.42
C TYR A 172 -14.66 -24.91 1.02
N THR A 173 -15.51 -25.07 0.01
CA THR A 173 -15.22 -24.60 -1.35
C THR A 173 -15.31 -23.07 -1.41
N THR A 174 -14.71 -22.46 -2.40
CA THR A 174 -14.85 -20.98 -2.63
C THR A 174 -16.32 -20.55 -2.75
N LYS A 175 -17.19 -21.43 -3.30
CA LYS A 175 -18.64 -21.17 -3.41
C LYS A 175 -19.34 -21.18 -2.04
N GLU A 176 -18.93 -22.07 -1.14
CA GLU A 176 -19.44 -22.09 0.25
C GLU A 176 -18.92 -20.89 1.05
N ILE A 177 -17.65 -20.54 0.91
CA ILE A 177 -17.08 -19.31 1.48
C ILE A 177 -17.86 -18.09 1.02
N SER A 178 -18.17 -18.00 -0.29
CA SER A 178 -18.99 -16.92 -0.85
C SER A 178 -20.37 -16.81 -0.18
N LYS A 179 -21.01 -17.95 0.10
CA LYS A 179 -22.32 -17.94 0.78
C LYS A 179 -22.22 -17.51 2.24
N ILE A 180 -21.13 -17.87 2.94
CA ILE A 180 -20.91 -17.53 4.36
C ILE A 180 -20.58 -16.04 4.49
N THR A 181 -19.71 -15.51 3.62
CA THR A 181 -19.14 -14.16 3.74
C THR A 181 -19.89 -13.08 2.97
N GLY A 182 -20.80 -13.48 2.06
CA GLY A 182 -21.46 -12.54 1.12
C GLY A 182 -20.55 -12.01 0.00
N ILE A 183 -19.27 -12.42 -0.03
CA ILE A 183 -18.29 -11.99 -1.00
C ILE A 183 -18.37 -12.89 -2.24
N SER A 184 -18.34 -12.32 -3.45
CA SER A 184 -18.41 -13.12 -4.68
C SER A 184 -17.24 -14.10 -4.80
N SER A 185 -17.50 -15.34 -5.28
CA SER A 185 -16.46 -16.36 -5.50
C SER A 185 -15.31 -15.86 -6.39
N ARG A 186 -15.59 -14.95 -7.33
CA ARG A 186 -14.56 -14.32 -8.18
C ARG A 186 -13.61 -13.47 -7.34
N LYS A 187 -14.13 -12.65 -6.42
CA LYS A 187 -13.32 -11.79 -5.52
C LYS A 187 -12.50 -12.64 -4.56
N ILE A 188 -13.07 -13.73 -4.04
CA ILE A 188 -12.36 -14.69 -3.19
C ILE A 188 -11.23 -15.39 -3.95
N ASN A 189 -11.50 -15.87 -5.17
CA ASN A 189 -10.47 -16.53 -6.00
C ASN A 189 -9.33 -15.56 -6.33
N SER A 190 -9.62 -14.29 -6.68
CA SER A 190 -8.60 -13.27 -6.88
C SER A 190 -7.75 -13.09 -5.62
N PHE A 191 -8.38 -12.89 -4.47
CA PHE A 191 -7.69 -12.76 -3.19
C PHE A 191 -6.76 -13.95 -2.88
N LEU A 192 -7.22 -15.17 -3.08
CA LEU A 192 -6.41 -16.38 -2.81
C LEU A 192 -5.24 -16.50 -3.80
N THR A 193 -5.42 -16.09 -5.05
CA THR A 193 -4.37 -16.07 -6.07
C THR A 193 -3.34 -14.97 -5.81
N ASP A 194 -3.80 -13.75 -5.48
CA ASP A 194 -2.96 -12.59 -5.19
C ASP A 194 -2.08 -12.84 -3.94
N ASN A 195 -2.61 -13.57 -2.96
CA ASN A 195 -1.87 -14.00 -1.78
C ASN A 195 -1.00 -15.25 -2.01
N LYS A 196 -0.89 -15.71 -3.26
CA LYS A 196 -0.09 -16.87 -3.67
C LYS A 196 -0.46 -18.17 -2.92
N LEU A 197 -1.74 -18.35 -2.59
CA LEU A 197 -2.25 -19.56 -1.94
C LEU A 197 -2.67 -20.59 -2.96
N MET A 198 -3.17 -20.17 -4.13
CA MET A 198 -3.52 -21.02 -5.25
C MET A 198 -3.21 -20.34 -6.58
N TYR A 199 -3.23 -21.09 -7.66
CA TYR A 199 -3.06 -20.60 -9.02
C TYR A 199 -3.91 -21.45 -9.99
N LYS A 200 -4.28 -20.85 -11.12
CA LYS A 200 -5.01 -21.53 -12.20
C LYS A 200 -4.02 -22.01 -13.26
N LYS A 201 -4.12 -23.29 -13.63
CA LYS A 201 -3.37 -23.89 -14.74
C LYS A 201 -4.30 -24.82 -15.51
N ASP A 202 -4.43 -24.63 -16.81
CA ASP A 202 -5.24 -25.48 -17.72
C ASP A 202 -6.68 -25.73 -17.20
N ASP A 203 -7.36 -24.66 -16.73
CA ASP A 203 -8.66 -24.65 -16.05
C ASP A 203 -8.73 -25.29 -14.65
N ASP A 204 -7.68 -25.91 -14.18
CA ASP A 204 -7.58 -26.48 -12.84
C ASP A 204 -7.09 -25.46 -11.80
N TRP A 205 -7.70 -25.48 -10.62
CA TRP A 205 -7.23 -24.73 -9.45
C TRP A 205 -6.24 -25.57 -8.63
N ASN A 206 -5.00 -25.17 -8.61
CA ASN A 206 -3.91 -25.84 -7.92
C ASN A 206 -3.45 -25.03 -6.70
N LEU A 207 -3.05 -25.71 -5.64
CA LEU A 207 -2.49 -25.07 -4.45
C LEU A 207 -0.99 -24.83 -4.62
N THR A 208 -0.53 -23.71 -4.10
CA THR A 208 0.90 -23.48 -3.89
C THR A 208 1.36 -24.20 -2.61
N LYS A 209 2.68 -24.24 -2.37
CA LYS A 209 3.23 -24.74 -1.10
C LYS A 209 2.64 -23.97 0.09
N LYS A 210 2.57 -22.64 -0.05
CA LYS A 210 1.95 -21.75 0.94
C LYS A 210 0.47 -22.06 1.16
N GLY A 211 -0.31 -22.32 0.09
CA GLY A 211 -1.72 -22.68 0.20
C GLY A 211 -1.95 -23.98 1.01
N LYS A 212 -1.07 -24.97 0.83
CA LYS A 212 -1.10 -26.22 1.62
C LYS A 212 -0.75 -25.98 3.09
N GLU A 213 0.19 -25.11 3.37
CA GLU A 213 0.56 -24.69 4.73
C GLU A 213 -0.59 -23.94 5.44
N TYR A 214 -1.43 -23.21 4.70
CA TYR A 214 -2.63 -22.53 5.19
C TYR A 214 -3.88 -23.44 5.22
N GLY A 215 -3.70 -24.75 5.20
CA GLY A 215 -4.79 -25.73 5.35
C GLY A 215 -5.63 -25.94 4.10
N GLY A 216 -5.16 -25.48 2.94
CA GLY A 216 -5.78 -25.79 1.65
C GLY A 216 -5.62 -27.27 1.28
N VAL A 217 -6.66 -27.87 0.70
CA VAL A 217 -6.66 -29.24 0.18
C VAL A 217 -7.15 -29.26 -1.26
N GLU A 218 -6.42 -29.92 -2.15
CA GLU A 218 -6.83 -30.13 -3.53
C GLU A 218 -7.84 -31.29 -3.61
N LYS A 219 -8.94 -31.08 -4.33
CA LYS A 219 -9.93 -32.11 -4.65
C LYS A 219 -10.16 -32.14 -6.15
N THR A 220 -10.50 -33.30 -6.68
CA THR A 220 -10.89 -33.49 -8.08
C THR A 220 -12.41 -33.68 -8.15
N GLY A 221 -13.06 -32.89 -9.01
CA GLY A 221 -14.49 -32.96 -9.27
C GLY A 221 -14.76 -33.25 -10.74
N GLN A 222 -16.03 -33.26 -11.13
CA GLN A 222 -16.49 -33.52 -12.48
C GLN A 222 -15.89 -32.56 -13.53
N TYR A 223 -15.52 -31.33 -13.12
CA TYR A 223 -15.04 -30.26 -14.01
C TYR A 223 -13.56 -29.88 -13.75
N GLY A 224 -12.76 -30.81 -13.20
CA GLY A 224 -11.34 -30.57 -12.94
C GLY A 224 -10.98 -30.42 -11.46
N LYS A 225 -9.77 -29.96 -11.18
CA LYS A 225 -9.27 -29.78 -9.79
C LYS A 225 -9.74 -28.48 -9.20
N PHE A 226 -10.07 -28.53 -7.92
CA PHE A 226 -10.44 -27.34 -7.14
C PHE A 226 -9.86 -27.40 -5.73
N ALA A 227 -9.71 -26.23 -5.11
CA ALA A 227 -9.21 -26.10 -3.74
C ALA A 227 -10.38 -26.00 -2.75
N VAL A 228 -10.22 -26.65 -1.59
CA VAL A 228 -11.07 -26.49 -0.42
C VAL A 228 -10.23 -26.03 0.76
N TRP A 229 -10.85 -25.28 1.69
CA TRP A 229 -10.16 -24.49 2.68
C TRP A 229 -10.71 -24.71 4.08
N THR A 230 -9.87 -24.57 5.09
CA THR A 230 -10.27 -24.61 6.49
C THR A 230 -11.05 -23.35 6.91
N GLN A 231 -11.66 -23.37 8.11
CA GLN A 231 -12.35 -22.19 8.68
C GLN A 231 -11.43 -20.98 8.79
N GLU A 232 -10.14 -21.17 9.05
CA GLU A 232 -9.15 -20.08 9.13
C GLU A 232 -9.09 -19.23 7.86
N ILE A 233 -9.24 -19.85 6.67
CA ILE A 233 -9.30 -19.12 5.41
C ILE A 233 -10.64 -18.39 5.23
N VAL A 234 -11.75 -18.97 5.74
CA VAL A 234 -13.06 -18.28 5.75
C VAL A 234 -12.96 -16.99 6.57
N ASP A 235 -12.37 -17.06 7.75
CA ASP A 235 -12.19 -15.93 8.65
C ASP A 235 -11.21 -14.89 8.06
N LEU A 236 -10.12 -15.36 7.44
CA LEU A 236 -9.16 -14.50 6.75
C LEU A 236 -9.80 -13.72 5.60
N VAL A 237 -10.63 -14.38 4.80
CA VAL A 237 -11.36 -13.76 3.68
C VAL A 237 -12.36 -12.74 4.20
N SER A 238 -13.13 -13.08 5.25
CA SER A 238 -14.10 -12.16 5.88
C SER A 238 -13.42 -10.89 6.40
N ASN A 239 -12.27 -11.05 7.08
CA ASN A 239 -11.56 -9.93 7.71
C ASN A 239 -10.77 -9.06 6.73
N LYS A 240 -10.41 -9.59 5.54
CA LYS A 240 -9.53 -8.89 4.60
C LYS A 240 -10.26 -8.29 3.40
N ILE A 241 -11.39 -8.85 2.98
CA ILE A 241 -12.11 -8.42 1.78
C ILE A 241 -13.64 -8.37 1.95
N GLY A 242 -14.14 -8.61 3.17
CA GLY A 242 -15.54 -8.48 3.59
C GLY A 242 -16.02 -7.06 3.82
#